data_4fafc152671ee7e19a4122f679dca94b
#
_entry.id   4fafc152671ee7e19a4122f679dca94b
#
_cell.length_a   1.000
_cell.length_b   1.000
_cell.length_c   1.000
_cell.angle_alpha   90.00
_cell.angle_beta   90.00
_cell.angle_gamma   90.00
#
_symmetry.space_group_name_H-M   'P 1'
#
loop_
_entity.id
_entity.type
_entity.pdbx_description
1 polymer ?
#
loop_
_entity_poly.entity_id
_entity_poly.type
_entity_poly.pdbx_seq_one_letter_code
_entity_poly.pdbx_strand_id
1 'polypeptide(L)'
;MTPFDHVLKLYAKHPWMDFEADLEAHFQHGYVVATPEAFAMARLVRRDWTPERLNNPFHAEPAATADCWFIWVLAGDLTVAARWLPFDLPWIGFARRGKAAKFVEASRLLSKAAQ
;
A
#
# COMPACT_ATOMS: atom_id res chain seq x y z
N MET A 1 -19.78 -8.57 -0.16
CA MET A 1 -18.87 -7.73 -0.97
C MET A 1 -17.42 -8.11 -0.65
N THR A 2 -16.64 -8.38 -1.69
CA THR A 2 -15.25 -8.76 -1.51
C THR A 2 -14.36 -7.55 -1.24
N PRO A 3 -13.14 -7.73 -0.70
CA PRO A 3 -12.18 -6.63 -0.59
C PRO A 3 -11.91 -5.93 -1.92
N PHE A 4 -11.83 -6.68 -3.01
CA PHE A 4 -11.65 -6.11 -4.35
C PHE A 4 -12.81 -5.16 -4.72
N ASP A 5 -14.05 -5.54 -4.42
CA ASP A 5 -15.21 -4.70 -4.68
C ASP A 5 -15.15 -3.39 -3.89
N HIS A 6 -14.66 -3.41 -2.65
CA HIS A 6 -14.45 -2.20 -1.85
C HIS A 6 -13.45 -1.26 -2.50
N VAL A 7 -12.36 -1.80 -3.06
CA VAL A 7 -11.38 -0.99 -3.76
C VAL A 7 -11.97 -0.38 -5.03
N LEU A 8 -12.73 -1.13 -5.81
CA LEU A 8 -13.40 -0.59 -6.99
C LEU A 8 -14.36 0.54 -6.64
N LYS A 9 -15.08 0.43 -5.52
CA LYS A 9 -15.94 1.51 -5.04
C LYS A 9 -15.16 2.75 -4.65
N LEU A 10 -14.00 2.59 -4.03
CA LEU A 10 -13.14 3.72 -3.69
C LEU A 10 -12.74 4.48 -4.96
N TYR A 11 -12.31 3.77 -5.99
CA TYR A 11 -11.94 4.40 -7.26
C TYR A 11 -13.12 5.07 -7.95
N ALA A 12 -14.29 4.48 -7.86
CA ALA A 12 -15.51 5.08 -8.43
C ALA A 12 -15.87 6.41 -7.77
N LYS A 13 -15.58 6.59 -6.47
CA LYS A 13 -15.82 7.84 -5.74
C LYS A 13 -14.81 8.93 -6.07
N HIS A 14 -13.69 8.59 -6.67
CA HIS A 14 -12.60 9.52 -6.96
C HIS A 14 -12.24 9.44 -8.44
N PRO A 15 -12.97 10.16 -9.32
CA PRO A 15 -12.82 10.02 -10.78
C PRO A 15 -11.43 10.44 -11.31
N TRP A 16 -10.65 11.16 -10.51
CA TRP A 16 -9.26 11.50 -10.88
C TRP A 16 -8.29 10.33 -10.67
N MET A 17 -8.73 9.26 -10.02
CA MET A 17 -7.92 8.05 -9.81
C MET A 17 -8.13 7.09 -10.96
N ASP A 18 -7.06 6.44 -11.40
CA ASP A 18 -7.08 5.45 -12.48
C ASP A 18 -6.66 4.10 -11.92
N PHE A 19 -7.63 3.21 -11.72
CA PHE A 19 -7.38 1.89 -11.17
C PHE A 19 -6.44 1.06 -12.04
N GLU A 20 -6.64 1.06 -13.36
CA GLU A 20 -5.79 0.26 -14.27
C GLU A 20 -4.35 0.74 -14.26
N ALA A 21 -4.14 2.05 -14.28
CA ALA A 21 -2.79 2.62 -14.23
C ALA A 21 -2.10 2.34 -12.91
N ASP A 22 -2.82 2.48 -11.79
CA ASP A 22 -2.28 2.19 -10.46
C ASP A 22 -1.95 0.70 -10.29
N LEU A 23 -2.82 -0.17 -10.79
CA LEU A 23 -2.61 -1.61 -10.75
C LEU A 23 -1.37 -2.01 -11.56
N GLU A 24 -1.25 -1.48 -12.77
CA GLU A 24 -0.08 -1.74 -13.61
C GLU A 24 1.21 -1.27 -12.97
N ALA A 25 1.20 -0.06 -12.38
CA ALA A 25 2.36 0.50 -11.70
C ALA A 25 2.83 -0.44 -10.57
N HIS A 26 1.89 -0.98 -9.80
CA HIS A 26 2.22 -1.87 -8.69
C HIS A 26 2.62 -3.28 -9.15
N PHE A 27 2.14 -3.75 -10.29
CA PHE A 27 2.66 -4.97 -10.89
C PHE A 27 4.10 -4.82 -11.36
N GLN A 28 4.45 -3.66 -11.90
CA GLN A 28 5.79 -3.41 -12.43
C GLN A 28 6.80 -3.04 -11.35
N HIS A 29 6.39 -2.23 -10.37
CA HIS A 29 7.31 -1.56 -9.44
C HIS A 29 7.02 -1.88 -7.97
N GLY A 30 5.99 -2.62 -7.67
CA GLY A 30 5.57 -2.89 -6.31
C GLY A 30 5.00 -4.28 -6.15
N TYR A 31 3.94 -4.36 -5.35
CA TYR A 31 3.30 -5.61 -4.97
C TYR A 31 1.79 -5.48 -5.06
N VAL A 32 1.14 -6.53 -5.54
CA VAL A 32 -0.33 -6.65 -5.54
C VAL A 32 -0.70 -7.93 -4.82
N VAL A 33 -1.57 -7.81 -3.83
CA VAL A 33 -2.13 -8.96 -3.12
C VAL A 33 -3.62 -9.00 -3.40
N ALA A 34 -4.10 -10.13 -3.90
CA ALA A 34 -5.51 -10.32 -4.17
C ALA A 34 -5.92 -11.72 -3.68
N THR A 35 -6.59 -11.77 -2.55
CA THR A 35 -7.14 -12.99 -1.97
C THR A 35 -8.62 -12.76 -1.63
N PRO A 36 -9.40 -13.81 -1.31
CA PRO A 36 -10.78 -13.60 -0.86
C PRO A 36 -10.90 -12.73 0.39
N GLU A 37 -9.84 -12.67 1.22
CA GLU A 37 -9.87 -11.96 2.50
C GLU A 37 -9.23 -10.58 2.43
N ALA A 38 -8.41 -10.27 1.40
CA ALA A 38 -7.70 -9.00 1.33
C ALA A 38 -7.36 -8.62 -0.10
N PHE A 39 -7.38 -7.32 -0.39
CA PHE A 39 -6.81 -6.74 -1.59
C PHE A 39 -5.92 -5.58 -1.18
N ALA A 40 -4.68 -5.55 -1.68
CA ALA A 40 -3.74 -4.49 -1.38
C ALA A 40 -2.83 -4.21 -2.56
N MET A 41 -2.50 -2.94 -2.74
CA MET A 41 -1.40 -2.51 -3.60
C MET A 41 -0.40 -1.77 -2.73
N ALA A 42 0.87 -2.14 -2.82
CA ALA A 42 1.92 -1.57 -2.00
C ALA A 42 3.24 -1.53 -2.75
N ARG A 43 4.12 -0.63 -2.34
CA ARG A 43 5.48 -0.59 -2.87
C ARG A 43 6.47 -0.16 -1.81
N LEU A 44 7.74 -0.45 -2.07
CA LEU A 44 8.84 -0.07 -1.19
C LEU A 44 9.24 1.38 -1.48
N VAL A 45 9.37 2.18 -0.43
CA VAL A 45 9.76 3.59 -0.52
C VAL A 45 10.73 3.93 0.61
N ARG A 46 11.19 5.17 0.63
CA ARG A 46 11.84 5.75 1.82
C ARG A 46 10.88 6.75 2.46
N ARG A 47 10.82 6.70 3.77
CA ARG A 47 9.94 7.59 4.54
C ARG A 47 10.26 9.08 4.32
N ASP A 48 11.51 9.40 3.98
CA ASP A 48 11.97 10.76 3.76
C ASP A 48 11.71 11.29 2.33
N TRP A 49 11.03 10.52 1.49
CA TRP A 49 10.65 10.99 0.16
C TRP A 49 9.69 12.17 0.24
N THR A 50 9.75 13.05 -0.76
CA THR A 50 8.78 14.15 -0.90
C THR A 50 7.37 13.59 -1.15
N PRO A 51 6.31 14.35 -0.79
CA PRO A 51 4.94 13.93 -1.10
C PRO A 51 4.70 13.64 -2.59
N GLU A 52 5.30 14.41 -3.49
CA GLU A 52 5.18 14.20 -4.93
C GLU A 52 5.72 12.83 -5.34
N ARG A 53 6.85 12.44 -4.79
CA ARG A 53 7.48 11.15 -5.10
C ARG A 53 6.70 10.00 -4.49
N LEU A 54 6.20 10.15 -3.26
CA LEU A 54 5.34 9.15 -2.61
C LEU A 54 4.05 8.93 -3.39
N ASN A 55 3.48 9.98 -3.95
CA ASN A 55 2.22 9.91 -4.68
C ASN A 55 2.36 9.47 -6.14
N ASN A 56 3.58 9.18 -6.59
CA ASN A 56 3.80 8.63 -7.93
C ASN A 56 3.98 7.10 -7.82
N PRO A 57 2.98 6.31 -8.23
CA PRO A 57 3.04 4.85 -8.05
C PRO A 57 4.12 4.17 -8.90
N PHE A 58 4.71 4.88 -9.87
CA PHE A 58 5.79 4.33 -10.70
C PHE A 58 7.17 4.47 -10.07
N HIS A 59 7.29 5.15 -8.92
CA HIS A 59 8.54 5.25 -8.18
C HIS A 59 8.59 4.21 -7.08
N ALA A 60 9.67 3.42 -7.03
CA ALA A 60 9.91 2.45 -5.98
C ALA A 60 11.38 2.46 -5.57
N GLU A 61 11.63 2.22 -4.31
CA GLU A 61 12.98 2.12 -3.77
C GLU A 61 13.43 0.66 -3.83
N PRO A 62 14.71 0.39 -4.17
CA PRO A 62 15.25 -0.98 -4.08
C PRO A 62 15.13 -1.53 -2.65
N ALA A 63 14.90 -2.84 -2.54
CA ALA A 63 14.70 -3.50 -1.24
C ALA A 63 15.88 -3.26 -0.27
N ALA A 64 17.11 -3.18 -0.80
CA ALA A 64 18.31 -2.99 0.02
C ALA A 64 18.34 -1.66 0.76
N THR A 65 17.68 -0.63 0.24
CA THR A 65 17.72 0.73 0.77
C THR A 65 16.35 1.25 1.22
N ALA A 66 15.28 0.54 0.93
CA ALA A 66 13.95 0.91 1.38
C ALA A 66 13.85 0.81 2.90
N ASP A 67 13.12 1.74 3.51
CA ASP A 67 12.84 1.73 4.95
C ASP A 67 11.36 1.71 5.27
N CYS A 68 10.52 1.79 4.25
CA CYS A 68 9.08 1.91 4.41
C CYS A 68 8.35 1.08 3.35
N TRP A 69 7.33 0.40 3.82
CA TRP A 69 6.39 -0.30 2.99
C TRP A 69 5.15 0.59 2.85
N PHE A 70 4.90 1.09 1.64
CA PHE A 70 3.88 2.10 1.39
C PHE A 70 2.63 1.48 0.78
N ILE A 71 1.54 1.48 1.56
CA ILE A 71 0.26 0.93 1.14
C ILE A 71 -0.50 1.99 0.35
N TRP A 72 -0.72 1.71 -0.94
CA TRP A 72 -1.48 2.57 -1.82
C TRP A 72 -2.98 2.45 -1.60
N VAL A 73 -3.47 1.21 -1.53
CA VAL A 73 -4.83 0.86 -1.13
C VAL A 73 -4.80 -0.45 -0.36
N LEU A 74 -5.74 -0.59 0.56
CA LEU A 74 -5.94 -1.82 1.32
C LEU A 74 -7.42 -1.97 1.62
N ALA A 75 -7.96 -3.14 1.34
CA ALA A 75 -9.29 -3.54 1.80
C ALA A 75 -9.19 -4.95 2.35
N GLY A 76 -9.93 -5.22 3.43
CA GLY A 76 -9.91 -6.51 4.09
C GLY A 76 -8.88 -6.61 5.19
N ASP A 77 -8.35 -7.82 5.39
CA ASP A 77 -7.52 -8.15 6.54
C ASP A 77 -6.05 -7.83 6.29
N LEU A 78 -5.50 -6.88 7.06
CA LEU A 78 -4.09 -6.52 6.98
C LEU A 78 -3.18 -7.71 7.27
N THR A 79 -3.56 -8.59 8.22
CA THR A 79 -2.74 -9.76 8.57
C THR A 79 -2.61 -10.72 7.39
N VAL A 80 -3.67 -10.89 6.62
CA VAL A 80 -3.64 -11.73 5.42
C VAL A 80 -2.76 -11.09 4.34
N ALA A 81 -2.94 -9.80 4.08
CA ALA A 81 -2.08 -9.07 3.14
C ALA A 81 -0.61 -9.19 3.54
N ALA A 82 -0.36 -9.12 4.83
CA ALA A 82 0.93 -9.19 5.46
C ALA A 82 1.74 -10.44 5.09
N ARG A 83 1.09 -11.55 4.90
CA ARG A 83 1.76 -12.82 4.55
C ARG A 83 2.41 -12.81 3.18
N TRP A 84 1.99 -11.89 2.32
CA TRP A 84 2.41 -11.83 0.93
C TRP A 84 3.33 -10.66 0.62
N LEU A 85 3.65 -9.86 1.62
CA LEU A 85 4.39 -8.61 1.44
C LEU A 85 5.67 -8.63 2.29
N PRO A 86 6.72 -7.92 1.89
CA PRO A 86 7.98 -7.91 2.64
C PRO A 86 7.87 -7.03 3.88
N PHE A 87 7.83 -7.64 5.09
CA PHE A 87 7.53 -6.94 6.34
C PHE A 87 8.71 -6.60 7.21
N ASP A 88 9.88 -6.91 6.82
CA ASP A 88 11.09 -6.69 7.62
C ASP A 88 11.62 -5.25 7.50
N LEU A 89 10.71 -4.31 7.20
CA LEU A 89 11.03 -2.88 7.16
C LEU A 89 10.50 -2.18 8.41
N PRO A 90 11.20 -1.12 8.89
CA PRO A 90 10.80 -0.46 10.12
C PRO A 90 9.49 0.32 10.05
N TRP A 91 9.06 0.77 8.87
CA TRP A 91 7.89 1.63 8.72
C TRP A 91 6.86 1.07 7.76
N ILE A 92 5.58 1.35 8.06
CA ILE A 92 4.47 1.15 7.14
C ILE A 92 3.86 2.53 6.90
N GLY A 93 3.73 2.91 5.63
CA GLY A 93 3.10 4.15 5.23
C GLY A 93 1.75 3.89 4.57
N PHE A 94 0.82 4.82 4.73
CA PHE A 94 -0.51 4.75 4.13
C PHE A 94 -0.75 5.98 3.28
N ALA A 95 -1.09 5.79 2.01
CA ALA A 95 -1.58 6.86 1.17
C ALA A 95 -2.95 7.31 1.69
N ARG A 96 -3.17 8.62 1.79
CA ARG A 96 -4.44 9.19 2.23
C ARG A 96 -4.90 10.22 1.22
N ARG A 97 -6.16 10.08 0.80
CA ARG A 97 -6.72 10.97 -0.21
C ARG A 97 -6.93 12.37 0.36
N GLY A 98 -6.33 13.37 -0.29
CA GLY A 98 -6.45 14.77 0.13
C GLY A 98 -5.68 15.14 1.39
N LYS A 99 -4.84 14.25 1.92
CA LYS A 99 -4.07 14.47 3.14
C LYS A 99 -2.65 13.95 2.98
N ALA A 100 -1.75 14.41 3.84
CA ALA A 100 -0.39 13.87 3.90
C ALA A 100 -0.42 12.38 4.25
N ALA A 101 0.52 11.61 3.73
CA ALA A 101 0.66 10.21 4.05
C ALA A 101 0.87 10.00 5.56
N LYS A 102 0.36 8.90 6.09
CA LYS A 102 0.55 8.52 7.48
C LYS A 102 1.59 7.42 7.57
N PHE A 103 2.53 7.54 8.51
CA PHE A 103 3.55 6.53 8.76
C PHE A 103 3.42 6.01 10.19
N VAL A 104 3.51 4.69 10.33
CA VAL A 104 3.49 4.01 11.63
C VAL A 104 4.64 3.01 11.70
N GLU A 105 5.11 2.73 12.91
CA GLU A 105 6.11 1.70 13.10
C GLU A 105 5.51 0.33 12.78
N ALA A 106 6.19 -0.43 11.92
CA ALA A 106 5.70 -1.72 11.46
C ALA A 106 5.46 -2.68 12.60
N SER A 107 6.36 -2.73 13.58
CA SER A 107 6.25 -3.62 14.74
C SER A 107 4.98 -3.37 15.56
N ARG A 108 4.58 -2.11 15.71
CA ARG A 108 3.37 -1.76 16.47
C ARG A 108 2.10 -2.18 15.74
N LEU A 109 2.03 -1.91 14.43
CA LEU A 109 0.85 -2.21 13.64
C LEU A 109 0.67 -3.72 13.47
N LEU A 110 1.74 -4.44 13.14
CA LEU A 110 1.68 -5.89 12.94
C LEU A 110 1.40 -6.63 14.24
N SER A 111 1.91 -6.16 15.35
CA SER A 111 1.61 -6.72 16.67
C SER A 111 0.12 -6.60 17.00
N LYS A 112 -0.50 -5.46 16.70
CA LYS A 112 -1.95 -5.28 16.88
C LYS A 112 -2.76 -6.18 15.95
N ALA A 113 -2.35 -6.30 14.68
CA ALA A 113 -3.05 -7.13 13.71
C ALA A 113 -2.97 -8.62 14.04
N ALA A 114 -1.91 -9.07 14.72
CA ALA A 114 -1.72 -10.45 15.11
C ALA A 114 -2.53 -10.84 16.36
N GLN A 115 -3.07 -9.87 17.08
CA GLN A 115 -3.96 -10.08 18.22
C GLN A 115 -5.41 -10.21 17.72
#